data_df15766ffa51fac2b9de8d3cac06d548
#
_entry.id   df15766ffa51fac2b9de8d3cac06d548
#
_cell.length_a   1.000
_cell.length_b   1.000
_cell.length_c   1.000
_cell.angle_alpha   90.00
_cell.angle_beta   90.00
_cell.angle_gamma   90.00
#
_symmetry.space_group_name_H-M   'P 1'
#
loop_
_entity.id
_entity.type
_entity.pdbx_description
1 polymer ?
#
loop_
_entity_poly.entity_id
_entity_poly.type
_entity_poly.pdbx_seq_one_letter_code
_entity_poly.pdbx_strand_id
1 'polypeptide(L)'
;HENCFLTPLLLWLLYGIDRKNLPLTALGALLTLTVKEDAAVYVAVVALWLGLRGLLQKDKWSICTGGALLVGAVAWFAAATGYLASSGDGVMSYHYKNFFFQEQSSLLTVIEAVFLNPMKAVQECLKAEKLEFIAMTLLPLLGLPLLTRRYERYILLIPFVLVNLMPAHQYQYNI
;
A
#
# COMPACT_ATOMS: atom_id res chain seq x y z
N HIS A 1 15.61 0.38 9.82
CA HIS A 1 14.29 -0.13 10.22
C HIS A 1 13.24 0.97 10.25
N GLU A 2 13.13 1.70 9.13
CA GLU A 2 12.24 2.85 8.94
C GLU A 2 10.76 2.45 9.05
N ASN A 3 10.43 1.22 8.66
CA ASN A 3 9.06 0.67 8.69
C ASN A 3 8.42 0.62 10.09
N CYS A 4 9.21 0.72 11.17
CA CYS A 4 8.66 0.76 12.54
C CYS A 4 7.77 1.98 12.78
N PHE A 5 8.01 3.09 12.08
CA PHE A 5 7.22 4.31 12.21
C PHE A 5 5.95 4.29 11.36
N LEU A 6 5.89 3.45 10.34
CA LEU A 6 4.76 3.41 9.41
C LEU A 6 3.45 3.03 10.11
N THR A 7 3.47 2.01 10.96
CA THR A 7 2.27 1.52 11.66
C THR A 7 1.64 2.58 12.58
N PRO A 8 2.38 3.24 13.51
CA PRO A 8 1.79 4.26 14.36
C PRO A 8 1.30 5.48 13.59
N LEU A 9 1.97 5.87 12.51
CA LEU A 9 1.55 6.99 11.68
C LEU A 9 0.29 6.68 10.87
N LEU A 10 0.15 5.46 10.35
CA LEU A 10 -1.09 5.00 9.71
C LEU A 10 -2.25 4.94 10.70
N LEU A 11 -2.01 4.48 11.93
CA LEU A 11 -3.04 4.51 12.97
C LEU A 11 -3.45 5.95 13.30
N TRP A 12 -2.50 6.88 13.36
CA TRP A 12 -2.80 8.30 13.54
C TRP A 12 -3.64 8.87 12.39
N LEU A 13 -3.26 8.55 11.13
CA LEU A 13 -4.02 8.93 9.94
C LEU A 13 -5.47 8.42 10.03
N LEU A 14 -5.65 7.12 10.33
CA LEU A 14 -6.97 6.50 10.46
C LEU A 14 -7.78 7.10 11.61
N TYR A 15 -7.13 7.44 12.72
CA TYR A 15 -7.77 8.13 13.85
C TYR A 15 -8.25 9.54 13.45
N GLY A 16 -7.43 10.30 12.71
CA GLY A 16 -7.82 11.60 12.17
C GLY A 16 -9.03 11.52 11.24
N ILE A 17 -9.08 10.50 10.39
CA ILE A 17 -10.21 10.20 9.51
C ILE A 17 -11.47 9.87 10.30
N ASP A 18 -11.36 9.02 11.32
CA ASP A 18 -12.52 8.61 12.13
C ASP A 18 -13.11 9.78 12.92
N ARG A 19 -12.25 10.70 13.38
CA ARG A 19 -12.65 11.95 14.04
C ARG A 19 -13.11 13.03 13.07
N LYS A 20 -13.03 12.82 11.76
CA LYS A 20 -13.28 13.82 10.71
C LYS A 20 -12.50 15.12 10.94
N ASN A 21 -11.31 15.01 11.50
CA ASN A 21 -10.43 16.14 11.81
C ASN A 21 -9.42 16.32 10.67
N LEU A 22 -9.64 17.31 9.81
CA LEU A 22 -8.81 17.55 8.63
C LEU A 22 -7.35 17.86 8.97
N PRO A 23 -7.00 18.75 9.93
CA PRO A 23 -5.61 18.99 10.31
C PRO A 23 -4.89 17.74 10.78
N LEU A 24 -5.54 16.92 11.61
CA LEU A 24 -4.97 15.68 12.13
C LEU A 24 -4.75 14.65 11.02
N THR A 25 -5.71 14.53 10.10
CA THR A 25 -5.63 13.66 8.93
C THR A 25 -4.49 14.08 8.00
N ALA A 26 -4.39 15.39 7.70
CA ALA A 26 -3.35 15.93 6.83
C ALA A 26 -1.95 15.74 7.45
N LEU A 27 -1.79 16.01 8.74
CA LEU A 27 -0.52 15.81 9.44
C LEU A 27 -0.12 14.33 9.45
N GLY A 28 -1.07 13.44 9.77
CA GLY A 28 -0.83 11.99 9.74
C GLY A 28 -0.42 11.50 8.36
N ALA A 29 -1.09 11.97 7.30
CA ALA A 29 -0.75 11.63 5.91
C ALA A 29 0.64 12.14 5.53
N LEU A 30 0.95 13.41 5.81
CA LEU A 30 2.26 14.01 5.50
C LEU A 30 3.38 13.26 6.21
N LEU A 31 3.25 13.01 7.51
CA LEU A 31 4.27 12.26 8.26
C LEU A 31 4.42 10.83 7.74
N THR A 32 3.33 10.17 7.35
CA THR A 32 3.40 8.83 6.76
C THR A 32 4.16 8.85 5.44
N LEU A 33 3.89 9.82 4.55
CA LEU A 33 4.56 9.95 3.25
C LEU A 33 6.07 10.21 3.37
N THR A 34 6.53 10.85 4.46
CA THR A 34 7.97 11.13 4.66
C THR A 34 8.76 9.93 5.19
N VAL A 35 8.12 8.83 5.59
CA VAL A 35 8.84 7.65 6.11
C VAL A 35 9.61 6.95 5.00
N LYS A 36 8.95 6.68 3.87
CA LYS A 36 9.53 5.97 2.74
C LYS A 36 8.67 6.16 1.49
N GLU A 37 9.26 5.94 0.29
CA GLU A 37 8.54 6.02 -0.98
C GLU A 37 7.34 5.06 -1.05
N ASP A 38 7.48 3.84 -0.51
CA ASP A 38 6.40 2.83 -0.45
C ASP A 38 5.21 3.26 0.42
N ALA A 39 5.43 4.16 1.37
CA ALA A 39 4.38 4.65 2.26
C ALA A 39 3.25 5.36 1.49
N ALA A 40 3.55 5.91 0.31
CA ALA A 40 2.56 6.51 -0.57
C ALA A 40 1.49 5.51 -1.02
N VAL A 41 1.85 4.22 -1.19
CA VAL A 41 0.91 3.15 -1.55
C VAL A 41 -0.13 2.95 -0.43
N TYR A 42 0.31 2.96 0.83
CA TYR A 42 -0.58 2.84 1.99
C TYR A 42 -1.54 4.02 2.09
N VAL A 43 -1.03 5.25 1.93
CA VAL A 43 -1.87 6.46 1.95
C VAL A 43 -2.86 6.46 0.78
N ALA A 44 -2.44 6.06 -0.43
CA ALA A 44 -3.31 5.97 -1.60
C ALA A 44 -4.46 4.96 -1.39
N VAL A 45 -4.17 3.80 -0.80
CA VAL A 45 -5.19 2.79 -0.52
C VAL A 45 -6.16 3.25 0.57
N VAL A 46 -5.66 3.92 1.62
CA VAL A 46 -6.52 4.55 2.64
C VAL A 46 -7.42 5.62 2.01
N ALA A 47 -6.86 6.42 1.09
CA ALA A 47 -7.61 7.43 0.35
C ALA A 47 -8.72 6.82 -0.53
N LEU A 48 -8.41 5.75 -1.25
CA LEU A 48 -9.40 5.00 -2.06
C LEU A 48 -10.50 4.42 -1.18
N TRP A 49 -10.14 3.77 -0.07
CA TRP A 49 -11.11 3.25 0.89
C TRP A 49 -12.03 4.35 1.43
N LEU A 50 -11.45 5.51 1.81
CA LEU A 50 -12.21 6.64 2.32
C LEU A 50 -13.16 7.22 1.26
N GLY A 51 -12.68 7.34 0.01
CA GLY A 51 -13.48 7.79 -1.12
C GLY A 51 -14.66 6.86 -1.41
N LEU A 52 -14.41 5.55 -1.48
CA LEU A 52 -15.46 4.54 -1.67
C LEU A 52 -16.48 4.54 -0.54
N ARG A 53 -16.01 4.59 0.71
CA ARG A 53 -16.89 4.73 1.88
C ARG A 53 -17.75 6.00 1.79
N GLY A 54 -17.12 7.11 1.38
CA GLY A 54 -17.82 8.39 1.19
C GLY A 54 -18.90 8.31 0.10
N LEU A 55 -18.64 7.64 -1.02
CA LEU A 55 -19.61 7.42 -2.09
C LEU A 55 -20.78 6.55 -1.62
N LEU A 56 -20.52 5.46 -0.92
CA LEU A 56 -21.55 4.56 -0.38
C LEU A 56 -22.41 5.24 0.68
N GLN A 57 -21.83 6.08 1.53
CA GLN A 57 -22.54 6.77 2.61
C GLN A 57 -23.00 8.18 2.22
N LYS A 58 -22.73 8.64 0.99
CA LYS A 58 -23.02 10.00 0.49
C LYS A 58 -22.40 11.09 1.39
N ASP A 59 -21.24 10.81 2.00
CA ASP A 59 -20.54 11.73 2.87
C ASP A 59 -19.52 12.57 2.08
N LYS A 60 -19.86 13.82 1.83
CA LYS A 60 -19.04 14.77 1.03
C LYS A 60 -17.65 14.97 1.66
N TRP A 61 -17.53 14.98 3.00
CA TRP A 61 -16.25 15.15 3.66
C TRP A 61 -15.30 14.00 3.31
N SER A 62 -15.79 12.76 3.40
CA SER A 62 -15.01 11.57 3.07
C SER A 62 -14.60 11.53 1.59
N ILE A 63 -15.49 11.96 0.68
CA ILE A 63 -15.18 12.03 -0.76
C ILE A 63 -14.08 13.05 -1.03
N CYS A 64 -14.24 14.28 -0.53
CA CYS A 64 -13.27 15.36 -0.77
C CYS A 64 -11.92 15.06 -0.12
N THR A 65 -11.92 14.59 1.13
CA THR A 65 -10.69 14.24 1.86
C THR A 65 -10.00 13.04 1.20
N GLY A 66 -10.75 12.00 0.82
CA GLY A 66 -10.22 10.86 0.08
C GLY A 66 -9.60 11.26 -1.26
N GLY A 67 -10.28 12.10 -2.04
CA GLY A 67 -9.74 12.64 -3.29
C GLY A 67 -8.45 13.45 -3.10
N ALA A 68 -8.43 14.34 -2.11
CA ALA A 68 -7.24 15.15 -1.81
C ALA A 68 -6.04 14.28 -1.35
N LEU A 69 -6.28 13.29 -0.49
CA LEU A 69 -5.25 12.35 -0.04
C LEU A 69 -4.71 11.51 -1.21
N LEU A 70 -5.58 11.06 -2.12
CA LEU A 70 -5.17 10.28 -3.28
C LEU A 70 -4.27 11.10 -4.22
N VAL A 71 -4.69 12.32 -4.54
CA VAL A 71 -3.88 13.22 -5.38
C VAL A 71 -2.54 13.52 -4.70
N GLY A 72 -2.54 13.80 -3.40
CA GLY A 72 -1.32 14.03 -2.62
C GLY A 72 -0.38 12.83 -2.61
N ALA A 73 -0.91 11.62 -2.41
CA ALA A 73 -0.12 10.39 -2.42
C ALA A 73 0.49 10.09 -3.80
N VAL A 74 -0.29 10.26 -4.88
CA VAL A 74 0.20 10.06 -6.26
C VAL A 74 1.26 11.10 -6.62
N ALA A 75 1.04 12.37 -6.28
CA ALA A 75 2.01 13.44 -6.52
C ALA A 75 3.32 13.20 -5.76
N TRP A 76 3.23 12.81 -4.49
CA TRP A 76 4.39 12.46 -3.68
C TRP A 76 5.16 11.27 -4.25
N PHE A 77 4.44 10.20 -4.63
CA PHE A 77 5.04 9.01 -5.22
C PHE A 77 5.78 9.34 -6.52
N ALA A 78 5.16 10.13 -7.41
CA ALA A 78 5.79 10.55 -8.66
C ALA A 78 7.04 11.43 -8.42
N ALA A 79 6.98 12.33 -7.44
CA ALA A 79 8.12 13.18 -7.07
C ALA A 79 9.27 12.35 -6.45
N ALA A 80 8.97 11.44 -5.52
CA ALA A 80 9.95 10.60 -4.86
C ALA A 80 10.63 9.64 -5.84
N THR A 81 9.86 8.95 -6.68
CA THR A 81 10.40 8.03 -7.69
C THR A 81 11.17 8.76 -8.77
N GLY A 82 10.72 9.94 -9.19
CA GLY A 82 11.45 10.80 -10.13
C GLY A 82 12.80 11.26 -9.57
N TYR A 83 12.84 11.65 -8.30
CA TYR A 83 14.07 12.04 -7.62
C TYR A 83 15.05 10.86 -7.51
N LEU A 84 14.58 9.69 -7.08
CA LEU A 84 15.41 8.49 -6.97
C LEU A 84 15.95 8.03 -8.34
N ALA A 85 15.14 8.07 -9.39
CA ALA A 85 15.57 7.75 -10.74
C ALA A 85 16.67 8.70 -11.25
N SER A 86 16.61 9.99 -10.90
CA SER A 86 17.63 10.98 -11.27
C SER A 86 18.93 10.79 -10.49
N SER A 87 18.88 10.17 -9.30
CA SER A 87 20.04 9.90 -8.44
C SER A 87 20.73 8.55 -8.75
N GLY A 88 20.24 7.78 -9.76
CA GLY A 88 20.84 6.52 -10.17
C GLY A 88 20.35 5.28 -9.40
N ASP A 89 19.57 5.47 -8.35
CA ASP A 89 18.98 4.40 -7.55
C ASP A 89 17.58 4.03 -8.08
N GLY A 90 17.52 3.31 -9.20
CA GLY A 90 16.28 2.77 -9.77
C GLY A 90 15.66 1.65 -8.92
N VAL A 91 15.27 1.98 -7.68
CA VAL A 91 15.04 1.04 -6.57
C VAL A 91 13.80 0.16 -6.75
N MET A 92 12.72 0.66 -7.36
CA MET A 92 11.47 -0.11 -7.38
C MET A 92 11.41 -1.23 -8.42
N SER A 93 12.03 -1.07 -9.58
CA SER A 93 12.04 -2.12 -10.62
C SER A 93 12.77 -3.38 -10.15
N TYR A 94 13.76 -3.24 -9.27
CA TYR A 94 14.50 -4.36 -8.70
C TYR A 94 13.65 -5.28 -7.82
N HIS A 95 12.70 -4.74 -7.07
CA HIS A 95 11.84 -5.53 -6.16
C HIS A 95 10.83 -6.43 -6.89
N TYR A 96 10.44 -6.07 -8.12
CA TYR A 96 9.41 -6.78 -8.90
C TYR A 96 9.97 -7.55 -10.08
N LYS A 97 11.25 -7.95 -10.05
CA LYS A 97 11.92 -8.70 -11.14
C LYS A 97 11.18 -9.96 -11.59
N ASN A 98 10.43 -10.60 -10.70
CA ASN A 98 9.63 -11.80 -10.99
C ASN A 98 8.46 -11.54 -11.95
N PHE A 99 8.07 -10.27 -12.16
CA PHE A 99 7.01 -9.91 -13.12
C PHE A 99 7.56 -9.46 -14.46
N PHE A 100 8.88 -9.30 -14.61
CA PHE A 100 9.49 -8.80 -15.81
C PHE A 100 10.10 -9.90 -16.67
N PHE A 101 9.95 -9.74 -18.00
CA PHE A 101 10.66 -10.54 -18.99
C PHE A 101 11.85 -9.78 -19.63
N GLN A 102 12.01 -8.48 -19.37
CA GLN A 102 13.08 -7.62 -19.89
C GLN A 102 13.63 -6.69 -18.81
N GLU A 103 14.92 -6.34 -18.92
CA GLU A 103 15.67 -5.54 -17.94
C GLU A 103 15.21 -4.07 -17.80
N GLN A 104 14.42 -3.56 -18.74
CA GLN A 104 13.88 -2.18 -18.69
C GLN A 104 12.38 -2.24 -18.37
N SER A 105 12.04 -2.11 -17.11
CA SER A 105 10.66 -2.23 -16.68
C SER A 105 10.27 -1.13 -15.71
N SER A 106 9.18 -0.46 -16.04
CA SER A 106 8.50 0.54 -15.25
C SER A 106 7.49 -0.13 -14.30
N LEU A 107 7.09 0.53 -13.21
CA LEU A 107 5.97 0.10 -12.36
C LEU A 107 4.66 -0.07 -13.15
N LEU A 108 4.48 0.69 -14.22
CA LEU A 108 3.34 0.52 -15.12
C LEU A 108 3.33 -0.88 -15.76
N THR A 109 4.50 -1.42 -16.10
CA THR A 109 4.63 -2.78 -16.66
C THR A 109 4.27 -3.85 -15.63
N VAL A 110 4.52 -3.61 -14.32
CA VAL A 110 4.06 -4.52 -13.24
C VAL A 110 2.54 -4.53 -13.17
N ILE A 111 1.93 -3.36 -13.18
CA ILE A 111 0.47 -3.22 -13.15
C ILE A 111 -0.14 -3.92 -14.37
N GLU A 112 0.39 -3.67 -15.54
CA GLU A 112 -0.04 -4.32 -16.80
C GLU A 112 0.13 -5.84 -16.73
N ALA A 113 1.28 -6.34 -16.25
CA ALA A 113 1.54 -7.77 -16.08
C ALA A 113 0.57 -8.44 -15.10
N VAL A 114 0.18 -7.77 -14.03
CA VAL A 114 -0.81 -8.26 -13.06
C VAL A 114 -2.20 -8.32 -13.68
N PHE A 115 -2.59 -7.31 -14.46
CA PHE A 115 -3.89 -7.30 -15.14
C PHE A 115 -3.97 -8.31 -16.29
N LEU A 116 -2.90 -8.47 -17.07
CA LEU A 116 -2.84 -9.43 -18.18
C LEU A 116 -2.73 -10.88 -17.70
N ASN A 117 -2.04 -11.12 -16.58
CA ASN A 117 -1.81 -12.46 -16.05
C ASN A 117 -2.09 -12.53 -14.53
N PRO A 118 -3.35 -12.37 -14.09
CA PRO A 118 -3.70 -12.39 -12.66
C PRO A 118 -3.36 -13.74 -12.00
N MET A 119 -3.39 -14.83 -12.75
CA MET A 119 -3.01 -16.16 -12.26
C MET A 119 -1.54 -16.21 -11.85
N LYS A 120 -0.64 -15.56 -12.56
CA LYS A 120 0.79 -15.47 -12.19
C LYS A 120 0.97 -14.70 -10.89
N ALA A 121 0.24 -13.59 -10.71
CA ALA A 121 0.27 -12.83 -9.47
C ALA A 121 -0.21 -13.67 -8.28
N VAL A 122 -1.28 -14.45 -8.46
CA VAL A 122 -1.80 -15.37 -7.43
C VAL A 122 -0.78 -16.47 -7.13
N GLN A 123 -0.17 -17.08 -8.14
CA GLN A 123 0.86 -18.11 -7.94
C GLN A 123 2.08 -17.57 -7.19
N GLU A 124 2.52 -16.34 -7.49
CA GLU A 124 3.60 -15.69 -6.77
C GLU A 124 3.26 -15.45 -5.30
N CYS A 125 2.03 -15.06 -4.99
CA CYS A 125 1.56 -14.87 -3.60
C CYS A 125 1.37 -16.18 -2.84
N LEU A 126 1.14 -17.31 -3.52
CA LEU A 126 0.89 -18.64 -2.92
C LEU A 126 2.15 -19.49 -2.78
N LYS A 127 3.34 -18.94 -2.98
CA LYS A 127 4.59 -19.68 -2.70
C LYS A 127 4.67 -20.04 -1.21
N ALA A 128 5.24 -21.22 -0.90
CA ALA A 128 5.29 -21.75 0.45
C ALA A 128 5.87 -20.78 1.49
N GLU A 129 6.97 -20.08 1.13
CA GLU A 129 7.63 -19.09 1.99
C GLU A 129 6.70 -17.91 2.31
N LYS A 130 5.89 -17.48 1.34
CA LYS A 130 4.94 -16.35 1.50
C LYS A 130 3.70 -16.78 2.29
N LEU A 131 3.27 -18.02 2.15
CA LEU A 131 2.20 -18.60 2.97
C LEU A 131 2.60 -18.70 4.44
N GLU A 132 3.86 -19.07 4.71
CA GLU A 132 4.42 -19.06 6.07
C GLU A 132 4.41 -17.64 6.66
N PHE A 133 4.84 -16.64 5.91
CA PHE A 133 4.78 -15.23 6.33
C PHE A 133 3.36 -14.77 6.62
N ILE A 134 2.38 -15.13 5.77
CA ILE A 134 0.96 -14.82 6.00
C ILE A 134 0.49 -15.50 7.31
N ALA A 135 0.83 -16.76 7.49
CA ALA A 135 0.45 -17.49 8.70
C ALA A 135 1.07 -16.86 9.95
N MET A 136 2.38 -16.55 9.93
CA MET A 136 3.06 -15.88 11.03
C MET A 136 2.51 -14.49 11.35
N THR A 137 2.01 -13.77 10.34
CA THR A 137 1.39 -12.45 10.54
C THR A 137 -0.04 -12.56 11.08
N LEU A 138 -0.84 -13.50 10.57
CA LEU A 138 -2.25 -13.65 10.95
C LEU A 138 -2.44 -14.45 12.24
N LEU A 139 -1.55 -15.38 12.57
CA LEU A 139 -1.67 -16.24 13.75
C LEU A 139 -1.69 -15.42 15.06
N PRO A 140 -0.77 -14.46 15.30
CA PRO A 140 -0.81 -13.64 16.51
C PRO A 140 -2.07 -12.75 16.58
N LEU A 141 -2.62 -12.40 15.43
CA LEU A 141 -3.85 -11.62 15.34
C LEU A 141 -5.12 -12.49 15.38
N LEU A 142 -4.98 -13.82 15.59
CA LEU A 142 -6.09 -14.78 15.59
C LEU A 142 -7.02 -14.67 14.37
N GLY A 143 -6.50 -14.22 13.24
CA GLY A 143 -7.26 -13.97 12.01
C GLY A 143 -8.28 -12.84 12.11
N LEU A 144 -8.26 -12.00 13.15
CA LEU A 144 -9.19 -10.88 13.34
C LEU A 144 -9.39 -9.98 12.10
N PRO A 145 -8.34 -9.66 11.31
CA PRO A 145 -8.52 -8.89 10.09
C PRO A 145 -9.46 -9.54 9.08
N LEU A 146 -9.53 -10.89 9.06
CA LEU A 146 -10.38 -11.65 8.16
C LEU A 146 -11.82 -11.81 8.66
N LEU A 147 -12.08 -11.53 9.93
CA LEU A 147 -13.40 -11.66 10.55
C LEU A 147 -14.24 -10.37 10.51
N THR A 148 -13.76 -9.34 9.81
CA THR A 148 -14.51 -8.09 9.71
C THR A 148 -15.80 -8.27 8.93
N ARG A 149 -16.92 -7.77 9.48
CA ARG A 149 -18.22 -7.73 8.80
C ARG A 149 -18.35 -6.60 7.79
N ARG A 150 -17.37 -5.68 7.76
CA ARG A 150 -17.36 -4.52 6.85
C ARG A 150 -16.41 -4.82 5.70
N TYR A 151 -16.95 -5.37 4.63
CA TYR A 151 -16.16 -5.83 3.46
C TYR A 151 -15.33 -4.72 2.80
N GLU A 152 -15.76 -3.46 2.89
CA GLU A 152 -15.00 -2.33 2.39
C GLU A 152 -13.62 -2.16 3.06
N ARG A 153 -13.42 -2.74 4.26
CA ARG A 153 -12.13 -2.69 4.97
C ARG A 153 -11.08 -3.64 4.40
N TYR A 154 -11.48 -4.65 3.62
CA TYR A 154 -10.50 -5.54 2.98
C TYR A 154 -9.61 -4.81 1.97
N ILE A 155 -10.05 -3.66 1.44
CA ILE A 155 -9.22 -2.79 0.61
C ILE A 155 -7.94 -2.39 1.35
N LEU A 156 -7.99 -2.20 2.67
CA LEU A 156 -6.83 -1.84 3.49
C LEU A 156 -5.76 -2.95 3.58
N LEU A 157 -6.08 -4.18 3.15
CA LEU A 157 -5.10 -5.27 3.04
C LEU A 157 -4.33 -5.24 1.72
N ILE A 158 -4.77 -4.46 0.74
CA ILE A 158 -4.09 -4.36 -0.58
C ILE A 158 -2.61 -3.97 -0.44
N PRO A 159 -2.20 -2.97 0.37
CA PRO A 159 -0.79 -2.64 0.51
C PRO A 159 0.04 -3.80 1.07
N PHE A 160 -0.53 -4.59 1.99
CA PHE A 160 0.14 -5.79 2.51
C PHE A 160 0.46 -6.78 1.39
N VAL A 161 -0.49 -7.01 0.48
CA VAL A 161 -0.27 -7.90 -0.68
C VAL A 161 0.73 -7.28 -1.65
N LEU A 162 0.57 -6.01 -2.02
CA LEU A 162 1.41 -5.34 -3.01
C LEU A 162 2.86 -5.21 -2.55
N VAL A 163 3.07 -4.77 -1.31
CA VAL A 163 4.40 -4.42 -0.81
C VAL A 163 5.13 -5.63 -0.24
N ASN A 164 4.43 -6.60 0.38
CA ASN A 164 5.07 -7.73 1.05
C ASN A 164 4.97 -9.05 0.27
N LEU A 165 3.85 -9.31 -0.43
CA LEU A 165 3.65 -10.61 -1.08
C LEU A 165 4.05 -10.64 -2.55
N MET A 166 3.98 -9.52 -3.27
CA MET A 166 4.33 -9.49 -4.69
C MET A 166 5.83 -9.42 -4.98
N PRO A 167 6.68 -8.74 -4.18
CA PRO A 167 8.10 -8.64 -4.46
C PRO A 167 8.81 -9.99 -4.53
N ALA A 168 9.91 -10.04 -5.32
CA ALA A 168 10.74 -11.23 -5.50
C ALA A 168 11.73 -11.47 -4.34
N HIS A 169 11.97 -10.44 -3.50
CA HIS A 169 13.02 -10.49 -2.49
C HIS A 169 12.58 -11.18 -1.19
N GLN A 170 13.35 -12.19 -0.80
CA GLN A 170 13.16 -12.95 0.45
C GLN A 170 13.28 -12.08 1.72
N TYR A 171 14.04 -10.97 1.67
CA TYR A 171 14.24 -10.08 2.83
C TYR A 171 12.96 -9.38 3.33
N GLN A 172 11.87 -9.40 2.57
CA GLN A 172 10.63 -8.76 2.95
C GLN A 172 9.70 -9.69 3.75
N TYR A 173 9.90 -11.00 3.67
CA TYR A 173 9.11 -12.01 4.37
C TYR A 173 9.94 -13.00 5.21
N ASN A 174 11.26 -12.89 5.23
CA ASN A 174 12.09 -13.59 6.22
C ASN A 174 12.11 -12.77 7.52
N ILE A 175 11.44 -13.29 8.54
CA ILE A 175 11.44 -12.80 9.92
C ILE A 175 12.57 -13.48 10.68
#